data_ee4fffa56bede885bf54063d4ff57076
#
_entry.id   ee4fffa56bede885bf54063d4ff57076
#
_cell.length_a   1.000
_cell.length_b   1.000
_cell.length_c   1.000
_cell.angle_alpha   90.00
_cell.angle_beta   90.00
_cell.angle_gamma   90.00
#
_symmetry.space_group_name_H-M   'P 1'
#
loop_
_entity.id
_entity.type
_entity.pdbx_description
1 polymer ?
#
loop_
_entity_poly.entity_id
_entity_poly.type
_entity_poly.pdbx_seq_one_letter_code
_entity_poly.pdbx_strand_id
1 'polypeptide(L)'
;QDTPRGIAEALIIAEDFLKGDACTLILGDNLFYGDGVEMGLQKAIHCGGASIFSYPVKDPERYGVIEFDTAGTPKDIIEKPSVTPSNRAVTGLYVYPNSAVDVAKGLKPSARGEIEITDVNKYYLKTGDLQVIGLSKSDSWFDTGTIDSLYEATDYVRALESRVGVKIGCIEEAALQSGLISSTQLKVRADLLSGTSYGDYLD
;
A
#
# COMPACT_ATOMS: atom_id res chain seq x y z
N GLN A 1 -5.21 -18.25 -3.75
CA GLN A 1 -4.16 -19.17 -3.21
C GLN A 1 -4.82 -20.36 -2.52
N ASP A 2 -4.43 -21.57 -2.87
CA ASP A 2 -4.90 -22.78 -2.17
C ASP A 2 -4.21 -22.92 -0.79
N THR A 3 -3.00 -22.39 -0.69
CA THR A 3 -2.21 -22.29 0.55
C THR A 3 -1.43 -20.97 0.54
N PRO A 4 -1.11 -20.38 1.71
CA PRO A 4 -0.28 -19.18 1.78
C PRO A 4 1.13 -19.46 1.24
N ARG A 5 1.46 -18.89 0.08
CA ARG A 5 2.77 -19.04 -0.58
C ARG A 5 3.49 -17.72 -0.77
N GLY A 6 3.08 -16.71 -0.05
CA GLY A 6 3.70 -15.39 -0.07
C GLY A 6 2.95 -14.36 -0.92
N ILE A 7 3.23 -13.08 -0.65
CA ILE A 7 2.51 -11.95 -1.27
C ILE A 7 2.81 -11.86 -2.77
N ALA A 8 4.04 -12.17 -3.20
CA ALA A 8 4.41 -12.08 -4.62
C ALA A 8 3.63 -13.05 -5.51
N GLU A 9 3.07 -14.14 -4.96
CA GLU A 9 2.19 -15.02 -5.72
C GLU A 9 0.93 -14.32 -6.23
N ALA A 10 0.48 -13.24 -5.57
CA ALA A 10 -0.66 -12.46 -6.04
C ALA A 10 -0.43 -11.89 -7.45
N LEU A 11 0.81 -11.49 -7.79
CA LEU A 11 1.17 -11.02 -9.13
C LEU A 11 1.00 -12.14 -10.17
N ILE A 12 1.41 -13.37 -9.83
CA ILE A 12 1.31 -14.54 -10.71
C ILE A 12 -0.16 -14.91 -10.95
N ILE A 13 -0.97 -14.92 -9.88
CA ILE A 13 -2.41 -15.22 -9.95
C ILE A 13 -3.17 -14.16 -10.76
N ALA A 14 -2.76 -12.91 -10.64
CA ALA A 14 -3.42 -11.80 -11.33
C ALA A 14 -3.00 -11.63 -12.80
N GLU A 15 -2.09 -12.45 -13.35
CA GLU A 15 -1.53 -12.29 -14.69
C GLU A 15 -2.60 -12.13 -15.77
N ASP A 16 -3.57 -13.04 -15.82
CA ASP A 16 -4.65 -13.00 -16.80
C ASP A 16 -5.56 -11.76 -16.63
N PHE A 17 -5.70 -11.26 -15.43
CA PHE A 17 -6.44 -10.05 -15.14
C PHE A 17 -5.67 -8.80 -15.57
N LEU A 18 -4.37 -8.74 -15.30
CA LEU A 18 -3.50 -7.63 -15.63
C LEU A 18 -3.27 -7.46 -17.14
N LYS A 19 -3.31 -8.54 -17.92
CA LYS A 19 -3.19 -8.54 -19.40
C LYS A 19 -2.02 -7.72 -19.92
N GLY A 20 -0.94 -7.64 -19.19
CA GLY A 20 0.24 -6.91 -19.59
C GLY A 20 0.33 -5.47 -19.07
N ASP A 21 -0.65 -5.01 -18.30
CA ASP A 21 -0.63 -3.68 -17.71
C ASP A 21 0.22 -3.62 -16.43
N ALA A 22 0.65 -2.42 -16.07
CA ALA A 22 1.19 -2.12 -14.75
C ALA A 22 0.10 -2.26 -13.68
N CYS A 23 0.48 -2.50 -12.43
CA CYS A 23 -0.49 -2.66 -11.36
C CYS A 23 -0.08 -1.90 -10.09
N THR A 24 -1.09 -1.54 -9.31
CA THR A 24 -0.92 -1.16 -7.91
C THR A 24 -1.39 -2.32 -7.03
N LEU A 25 -0.50 -2.84 -6.20
CA LEU A 25 -0.80 -3.86 -5.20
C LEU A 25 -0.90 -3.21 -3.84
N ILE A 26 -2.06 -3.37 -3.19
CA ILE A 26 -2.28 -2.94 -1.81
C ILE A 26 -2.69 -4.16 -0.97
N LEU A 27 -2.12 -4.31 0.21
CA LEU A 27 -2.51 -5.36 1.16
C LEU A 27 -3.81 -4.97 1.85
N GLY A 28 -4.75 -5.92 1.95
CA GLY A 28 -6.11 -5.67 2.42
C GLY A 28 -6.23 -5.33 3.91
N ASP A 29 -5.18 -5.55 4.68
CA ASP A 29 -5.04 -5.19 6.10
C ASP A 29 -4.25 -3.90 6.32
N ASN A 30 -3.90 -3.17 5.25
CA ASN A 30 -3.17 -1.93 5.35
C ASN A 30 -4.09 -0.72 5.16
N LEU A 31 -4.06 0.20 6.12
CA LEU A 31 -4.76 1.47 6.06
C LEU A 31 -3.77 2.61 5.90
N PHE A 32 -4.03 3.47 4.93
CA PHE A 32 -3.24 4.66 4.64
C PHE A 32 -4.10 5.91 4.75
N TYR A 33 -3.53 6.98 5.31
CA TYR A 33 -4.17 8.29 5.36
C TYR A 33 -3.12 9.39 5.29
N GLY A 34 -3.37 10.42 4.49
CA GLY A 34 -2.52 11.60 4.34
C GLY A 34 -2.24 11.94 2.87
N ASP A 35 -2.00 13.22 2.61
CA ASP A 35 -1.75 13.76 1.26
C ASP A 35 -0.49 13.18 0.62
N GLY A 36 0.50 12.80 1.44
CA GLY A 36 1.74 12.19 0.96
C GLY A 36 1.52 10.83 0.27
N VAL A 37 0.48 10.10 0.67
CA VAL A 37 0.12 8.82 0.03
C VAL A 37 -0.39 9.06 -1.39
N GLU A 38 -1.32 10.00 -1.57
CA GLU A 38 -1.87 10.33 -2.88
C GLU A 38 -0.79 10.89 -3.82
N MET A 39 -0.02 11.88 -3.35
CA MET A 39 1.08 12.45 -4.13
C MET A 39 2.13 11.40 -4.49
N GLY A 40 2.41 10.48 -3.56
CA GLY A 40 3.31 9.36 -3.78
C GLY A 40 2.81 8.40 -4.84
N LEU A 41 1.52 8.04 -4.82
CA LEU A 41 0.89 7.19 -5.83
C LEU A 41 0.94 7.83 -7.22
N GLN A 42 0.60 9.11 -7.33
CA GLN A 42 0.70 9.85 -8.59
C GLN A 42 2.13 9.79 -9.15
N LYS A 43 3.13 10.02 -8.30
CA LYS A 43 4.53 9.92 -8.69
C LYS A 43 4.92 8.51 -9.12
N ALA A 44 4.48 7.48 -8.38
CA ALA A 44 4.76 6.07 -8.65
C ALA A 44 4.22 5.63 -10.01
N ILE A 45 2.97 5.99 -10.31
CA ILE A 45 2.30 5.62 -11.57
C ILE A 45 3.04 6.20 -12.78
N HIS A 46 3.63 7.39 -12.64
CA HIS A 46 4.32 8.07 -13.74
C HIS A 46 5.80 7.70 -13.88
N CYS A 47 6.39 6.97 -12.93
CA CYS A 47 7.83 6.68 -12.99
C CYS A 47 8.23 5.57 -13.96
N GLY A 48 7.29 4.71 -14.35
CA GLY A 48 7.50 3.61 -15.32
C GLY A 48 8.26 2.40 -14.77
N GLY A 49 8.92 2.51 -13.61
CA GLY A 49 9.57 1.43 -12.88
C GLY A 49 8.75 0.91 -11.70
N ALA A 50 9.36 0.05 -10.88
CA ALA A 50 8.74 -0.35 -9.63
C ALA A 50 8.84 0.76 -8.57
N SER A 51 7.79 0.92 -7.76
CA SER A 51 7.79 1.85 -6.63
C SER A 51 7.28 1.18 -5.38
N ILE A 52 7.97 1.41 -4.26
CA ILE A 52 7.56 0.98 -2.93
C ILE A 52 7.43 2.18 -2.00
N PHE A 53 6.54 2.04 -1.01
CA PHE A 53 6.33 3.08 -0.01
C PHE A 53 6.99 2.68 1.30
N SER A 54 7.64 3.61 1.96
CA SER A 54 8.29 3.38 3.25
C SER A 54 7.78 4.33 4.31
N TYR A 55 7.62 3.81 5.53
CA TYR A 55 7.15 4.57 6.68
C TYR A 55 8.09 4.39 7.89
N PRO A 56 8.35 5.42 8.69
CA PRO A 56 9.16 5.29 9.90
C PRO A 56 8.34 4.61 11.00
N VAL A 57 8.84 3.48 11.51
CA VAL A 57 8.19 2.70 12.57
C VAL A 57 9.10 2.55 13.78
N LYS A 58 8.52 2.17 14.94
CA LYS A 58 9.26 1.88 16.18
C LYS A 58 9.73 0.42 16.29
N ASP A 59 9.10 -0.49 15.55
CA ASP A 59 9.27 -1.94 15.55
C ASP A 59 9.58 -2.49 14.14
N PRO A 60 10.67 -2.02 13.49
CA PRO A 60 10.96 -2.32 12.09
C PRO A 60 11.22 -3.81 11.81
N GLU A 61 11.62 -4.59 12.82
CA GLU A 61 11.87 -6.03 12.71
C GLU A 61 10.66 -6.87 12.29
N ARG A 62 9.47 -6.29 12.32
CA ARG A 62 8.23 -6.94 11.87
C ARG A 62 8.05 -6.92 10.35
N TYR A 63 8.79 -6.09 9.64
CA TYR A 63 8.56 -5.71 8.24
C TYR A 63 9.79 -5.95 7.37
N GLY A 64 9.64 -5.79 6.07
CA GLY A 64 10.76 -5.52 5.18
C GLY A 64 11.38 -4.16 5.51
N VAL A 65 12.68 -4.10 5.77
CA VAL A 65 13.37 -2.87 6.21
C VAL A 65 14.36 -2.42 5.16
N ILE A 66 14.36 -1.14 4.83
CA ILE A 66 15.26 -0.57 3.84
C ILE A 66 16.58 -0.23 4.51
N GLU A 67 17.69 -0.76 3.96
CA GLU A 67 19.04 -0.31 4.27
C GLU A 67 19.42 0.83 3.33
N PHE A 68 19.99 1.90 3.89
CA PHE A 68 20.49 3.04 3.13
C PHE A 68 22.01 3.10 3.20
N ASP A 69 22.62 3.63 2.17
CA ASP A 69 24.02 4.01 2.20
C ASP A 69 24.24 5.34 2.94
N THR A 70 25.49 5.78 3.02
CA THR A 70 25.87 7.04 3.68
C THR A 70 25.34 8.29 2.97
N ALA A 71 24.93 8.17 1.71
CA ALA A 71 24.33 9.24 0.93
C ALA A 71 22.78 9.26 1.05
N GLY A 72 22.19 8.28 1.76
CA GLY A 72 20.76 8.14 1.89
C GLY A 72 20.09 7.43 0.71
N THR A 73 20.87 6.74 -0.14
CA THR A 73 20.34 5.95 -1.26
C THR A 73 19.99 4.55 -0.77
N PRO A 74 18.84 3.98 -1.17
CA PRO A 74 18.49 2.60 -0.85
C PRO A 74 19.55 1.62 -1.39
N LYS A 75 20.06 0.77 -0.51
CA LYS A 75 21.14 -0.19 -0.79
C LYS A 75 20.66 -1.63 -0.77
N ASP A 76 19.80 -1.98 0.18
CA ASP A 76 19.18 -3.30 0.30
C ASP A 76 17.81 -3.19 0.99
N ILE A 77 17.03 -4.27 0.92
CA ILE A 77 15.75 -4.42 1.62
C ILE A 77 15.79 -5.78 2.31
N ILE A 78 15.72 -5.81 3.63
CA ILE A 78 15.87 -7.04 4.42
C ILE A 78 14.52 -7.40 5.03
N GLU A 79 14.03 -8.60 4.70
CA GLU A 79 12.77 -9.12 5.23
C GLU A 79 12.94 -9.53 6.70
N LYS A 80 12.14 -8.93 7.57
CA LYS A 80 12.07 -9.21 9.01
C LYS A 80 13.44 -9.42 9.67
N PRO A 81 14.34 -8.43 9.60
CA PRO A 81 15.70 -8.59 10.08
C PRO A 81 15.75 -8.71 11.60
N SER A 82 16.61 -9.61 12.12
CA SER A 82 16.88 -9.70 13.58
C SER A 82 17.67 -8.50 14.11
N VAL A 83 18.44 -7.84 13.23
CA VAL A 83 19.13 -6.57 13.49
C VAL A 83 18.70 -5.60 12.40
N THR A 84 18.03 -4.53 12.80
CA THR A 84 17.42 -3.59 11.87
C THR A 84 18.42 -2.55 11.39
N PRO A 85 18.62 -2.38 10.06
CA PRO A 85 19.57 -1.41 9.53
C PRO A 85 19.04 0.04 9.58
N SER A 86 17.72 0.19 9.67
CA SER A 86 17.03 1.47 9.78
C SER A 86 15.66 1.31 10.46
N ASN A 87 14.93 2.40 10.64
CA ASN A 87 13.52 2.37 11.07
C ASN A 87 12.53 2.53 9.91
N ARG A 88 12.99 2.41 8.65
CA ARG A 88 12.14 2.57 7.47
C ARG A 88 11.60 1.23 7.02
N ALA A 89 10.38 0.93 7.45
CA ALA A 89 9.61 -0.24 7.01
C ALA A 89 9.05 -0.03 5.59
N VAL A 90 9.08 -1.06 4.78
CA VAL A 90 8.31 -1.14 3.54
C VAL A 90 6.86 -1.39 3.90
N THR A 91 5.97 -0.54 3.43
CA THR A 91 4.53 -0.69 3.68
C THR A 91 3.89 -1.69 2.71
N GLY A 92 2.62 -2.01 2.92
CA GLY A 92 1.86 -2.90 2.03
C GLY A 92 1.28 -2.18 0.80
N LEU A 93 1.98 -1.21 0.22
CA LEU A 93 1.58 -0.48 -0.99
C LEU A 93 2.72 -0.48 -2.01
N TYR A 94 2.45 -0.99 -3.20
CA TYR A 94 3.43 -1.20 -4.25
C TYR A 94 2.85 -0.78 -5.59
N VAL A 95 3.68 -0.21 -6.46
CA VAL A 95 3.35 0.00 -7.88
C VAL A 95 4.38 -0.77 -8.69
N TYR A 96 3.92 -1.63 -9.57
CA TYR A 96 4.79 -2.49 -10.36
C TYR A 96 4.52 -2.36 -11.85
N PRO A 97 5.56 -2.36 -12.69
CA PRO A 97 5.40 -2.58 -14.12
C PRO A 97 4.98 -4.04 -14.38
N ASN A 98 4.45 -4.30 -15.58
CA ASN A 98 4.01 -5.65 -15.96
C ASN A 98 5.09 -6.73 -15.78
N SER A 99 6.36 -6.39 -15.96
CA SER A 99 7.49 -7.32 -15.79
C SER A 99 7.58 -7.95 -14.39
N ALA A 100 6.86 -7.40 -13.39
CA ALA A 100 6.84 -7.94 -12.03
C ALA A 100 6.21 -9.34 -11.95
N VAL A 101 5.32 -9.67 -12.88
CA VAL A 101 4.75 -11.03 -13.00
C VAL A 101 5.86 -12.03 -13.34
N ASP A 102 6.69 -11.72 -14.34
CA ASP A 102 7.78 -12.61 -14.76
C ASP A 102 8.88 -12.69 -13.70
N VAL A 103 9.17 -11.55 -13.02
CA VAL A 103 10.08 -11.54 -11.87
C VAL A 103 9.56 -12.47 -10.78
N ALA A 104 8.29 -12.37 -10.39
CA ALA A 104 7.69 -13.21 -9.37
C ALA A 104 7.74 -14.70 -9.74
N LYS A 105 7.47 -15.07 -11.01
CA LYS A 105 7.58 -16.45 -11.53
C LYS A 105 9.00 -17.00 -11.45
N GLY A 106 10.02 -16.14 -11.59
CA GLY A 106 11.43 -16.51 -11.53
C GLY A 106 11.98 -16.68 -10.12
N LEU A 107 11.26 -16.25 -9.08
CA LEU A 107 11.71 -16.35 -7.70
C LEU A 107 11.57 -17.77 -7.14
N LYS A 108 12.44 -18.09 -6.19
CA LYS A 108 12.35 -19.32 -5.39
C LYS A 108 11.77 -19.01 -4.03
N PRO A 109 10.98 -19.93 -3.47
CA PRO A 109 10.50 -19.76 -2.09
C PRO A 109 11.65 -19.55 -1.10
N SER A 110 11.44 -18.66 -0.14
CA SER A 110 12.34 -18.40 0.98
C SER A 110 12.43 -19.60 1.93
N ALA A 111 13.25 -19.49 2.97
CA ALA A 111 13.30 -20.49 4.04
C ALA A 111 11.95 -20.67 4.77
N ARG A 112 11.03 -19.71 4.64
CA ARG A 112 9.64 -19.77 5.14
C ARG A 112 8.69 -20.50 4.21
N GLY A 113 9.16 -20.88 3.00
CA GLY A 113 8.33 -21.49 1.96
C GLY A 113 7.51 -20.48 1.16
N GLU A 114 7.77 -19.18 1.28
CA GLU A 114 7.03 -18.10 0.66
C GLU A 114 7.81 -17.45 -0.48
N ILE A 115 7.11 -17.06 -1.56
CA ILE A 115 7.63 -16.17 -2.60
C ILE A 115 7.50 -14.75 -2.06
N GLU A 116 8.62 -14.22 -1.58
CA GLU A 116 8.63 -12.94 -0.85
C GLU A 116 8.47 -11.75 -1.79
N ILE A 117 7.59 -10.83 -1.42
CA ILE A 117 7.47 -9.55 -2.16
C ILE A 117 8.77 -8.73 -2.04
N THR A 118 9.49 -8.89 -0.95
CA THR A 118 10.80 -8.27 -0.73
C THR A 118 11.81 -8.69 -1.79
N ASP A 119 11.75 -9.92 -2.29
CA ASP A 119 12.66 -10.38 -3.36
C ASP A 119 12.30 -9.77 -4.72
N VAL A 120 11.02 -9.51 -5.00
CA VAL A 120 10.61 -8.71 -6.15
C VAL A 120 11.18 -7.31 -6.06
N ASN A 121 11.07 -6.65 -4.89
CA ASN A 121 11.62 -5.32 -4.66
C ASN A 121 13.14 -5.29 -4.81
N LYS A 122 13.85 -6.32 -4.29
CA LYS A 122 15.30 -6.47 -4.45
C LYS A 122 15.73 -6.62 -5.90
N TYR A 123 14.95 -7.31 -6.71
CA TYR A 123 15.22 -7.41 -8.14
C TYR A 123 15.27 -6.01 -8.77
N TYR A 124 14.23 -5.19 -8.57
CA TYR A 124 14.18 -3.83 -9.12
C TYR A 124 15.22 -2.89 -8.50
N LEU A 125 15.56 -3.08 -7.23
CA LEU A 125 16.65 -2.33 -6.60
C LEU A 125 17.98 -2.60 -7.28
N LYS A 126 18.28 -3.88 -7.58
CA LYS A 126 19.52 -4.30 -8.25
C LYS A 126 19.62 -3.85 -9.71
N THR A 127 18.49 -3.78 -10.41
CA THR A 127 18.45 -3.29 -11.81
C THR A 127 18.46 -1.76 -11.90
N GLY A 128 18.30 -1.06 -10.77
CA GLY A 128 18.22 0.41 -10.75
C GLY A 128 16.85 0.97 -11.09
N ASP A 129 15.81 0.11 -11.15
CA ASP A 129 14.46 0.45 -11.56
C ASP A 129 13.48 0.53 -10.37
N LEU A 130 14.00 0.61 -9.12
CA LEU A 130 13.18 0.76 -7.92
C LEU A 130 13.18 2.22 -7.43
N GLN A 131 12.01 2.80 -7.30
CA GLN A 131 11.80 4.04 -6.57
C GLN A 131 11.31 3.75 -5.14
N VAL A 132 11.95 4.36 -4.14
CA VAL A 132 11.47 4.36 -2.75
C VAL A 132 10.79 5.69 -2.45
N ILE A 133 9.50 5.65 -2.15
CA ILE A 133 8.70 6.82 -1.78
C ILE A 133 8.59 6.84 -0.26
N GLY A 134 9.23 7.84 0.35
CA GLY A 134 9.19 8.02 1.80
C GLY A 134 7.93 8.75 2.24
N LEU A 135 7.03 8.06 2.94
CA LEU A 135 5.96 8.71 3.67
C LEU A 135 6.51 9.47 4.87
N SER A 136 5.87 10.56 5.23
CA SER A 136 6.27 11.46 6.28
C SER A 136 5.54 11.16 7.60
N LYS A 137 5.87 11.88 8.66
CA LYS A 137 5.16 11.78 9.95
C LYS A 137 3.75 12.40 9.92
N SER A 138 3.41 13.20 8.89
CA SER A 138 2.06 13.73 8.69
C SER A 138 1.14 12.72 7.99
N ASP A 139 1.72 11.69 7.37
CA ASP A 139 0.98 10.57 6.84
C ASP A 139 0.77 9.53 7.95
N SER A 140 -0.21 8.66 7.78
CA SER A 140 -0.47 7.56 8.70
C SER A 140 -0.52 6.25 7.92
N TRP A 141 0.12 5.24 8.47
CA TRP A 141 0.07 3.87 7.98
C TRP A 141 -0.15 2.91 9.14
N PHE A 142 -1.12 2.03 8.98
CA PHE A 142 -1.42 0.95 9.90
C PHE A 142 -1.40 -0.38 9.17
N ASP A 143 -0.66 -1.33 9.71
CA ASP A 143 -0.74 -2.75 9.40
C ASP A 143 -1.67 -3.38 10.45
N THR A 144 -2.92 -3.69 10.06
CA THR A 144 -3.95 -4.18 10.98
C THR A 144 -3.92 -5.70 11.16
N GLY A 145 -2.78 -6.32 10.92
CA GLY A 145 -2.59 -7.79 11.04
C GLY A 145 -2.65 -8.33 12.47
N THR A 146 -2.75 -7.48 13.49
CA THR A 146 -2.96 -7.87 14.88
C THR A 146 -4.21 -7.20 15.46
N ILE A 147 -4.77 -7.80 16.55
CA ILE A 147 -5.94 -7.21 17.22
C ILE A 147 -5.62 -5.80 17.73
N ASP A 148 -4.45 -5.62 18.34
CA ASP A 148 -4.05 -4.32 18.90
C ASP A 148 -3.91 -3.25 17.79
N SER A 149 -3.25 -3.58 16.67
CA SER A 149 -3.11 -2.63 15.56
C SER A 149 -4.44 -2.33 14.86
N LEU A 150 -5.38 -3.30 14.84
CA LEU A 150 -6.74 -3.05 14.35
C LEU A 150 -7.49 -2.06 15.25
N TYR A 151 -7.35 -2.16 16.58
CA TYR A 151 -7.93 -1.18 17.51
C TYR A 151 -7.28 0.20 17.33
N GLU A 152 -5.96 0.28 17.23
CA GLU A 152 -5.26 1.54 16.99
C GLU A 152 -5.76 2.23 15.70
N ALA A 153 -5.89 1.49 14.59
CA ALA A 153 -6.42 2.00 13.34
C ALA A 153 -7.90 2.46 13.48
N THR A 154 -8.72 1.69 14.18
CA THR A 154 -10.12 2.02 14.43
C THR A 154 -10.27 3.30 15.25
N ASP A 155 -9.51 3.44 16.33
CA ASP A 155 -9.51 4.65 17.16
C ASP A 155 -9.02 5.88 16.39
N TYR A 156 -8.02 5.71 15.55
CA TYR A 156 -7.51 6.77 14.69
C TYR A 156 -8.59 7.25 13.69
N VAL A 157 -9.22 6.33 12.94
CA VAL A 157 -10.30 6.66 12.00
C VAL A 157 -11.45 7.35 12.72
N ARG A 158 -11.89 6.80 13.85
CA ARG A 158 -12.97 7.37 14.67
C ARG A 158 -12.65 8.79 15.13
N ALA A 159 -11.41 9.04 15.58
CA ALA A 159 -10.97 10.36 16.04
C ALA A 159 -10.98 11.39 14.90
N LEU A 160 -10.52 11.00 13.70
CA LEU A 160 -10.55 11.86 12.51
C LEU A 160 -11.98 12.16 12.08
N GLU A 161 -12.82 11.14 11.89
CA GLU A 161 -14.22 11.32 11.48
C GLU A 161 -14.99 12.21 12.43
N SER A 162 -14.82 12.03 13.76
CA SER A 162 -15.54 12.80 14.76
C SER A 162 -15.07 14.26 14.84
N ARG A 163 -13.81 14.55 14.52
CA ARG A 163 -13.24 15.91 14.64
C ARG A 163 -13.38 16.72 13.36
N VAL A 164 -13.22 16.08 12.21
CA VAL A 164 -13.17 16.76 10.91
C VAL A 164 -14.52 16.65 10.18
N GLY A 165 -15.34 15.67 10.55
CA GLY A 165 -16.64 15.45 9.92
C GLY A 165 -16.55 14.78 8.54
N VAL A 166 -15.40 14.20 8.20
CA VAL A 166 -15.19 13.45 6.95
C VAL A 166 -15.41 11.96 7.17
N LYS A 167 -15.65 11.22 6.09
CA LYS A 167 -15.66 9.76 6.11
C LYS A 167 -14.38 9.23 5.48
N ILE A 168 -13.63 8.44 6.25
CA ILE A 168 -12.41 7.80 5.75
C ILE A 168 -12.78 6.65 4.83
N GLY A 169 -12.18 6.61 3.63
CA GLY A 169 -12.47 5.58 2.63
C GLY A 169 -13.84 5.72 1.96
N CYS A 170 -14.41 6.93 1.91
CA CYS A 170 -15.64 7.21 1.20
C CYS A 170 -15.40 7.09 -0.31
N ILE A 171 -15.82 5.95 -0.89
CA ILE A 171 -15.60 5.65 -2.31
C ILE A 171 -16.40 6.58 -3.24
N GLU A 172 -17.57 7.02 -2.81
CA GLU A 172 -18.43 7.94 -3.57
C GLU A 172 -17.79 9.34 -3.65
N GLU A 173 -17.20 9.82 -2.58
CA GLU A 173 -16.47 11.09 -2.57
C GLU A 173 -15.22 11.02 -3.47
N ALA A 174 -14.43 9.96 -3.35
CA ALA A 174 -13.28 9.73 -4.21
C ALA A 174 -13.67 9.63 -5.69
N ALA A 175 -14.78 8.95 -6.00
CA ALA A 175 -15.30 8.84 -7.36
C ALA A 175 -15.79 10.19 -7.92
N LEU A 176 -16.42 11.03 -7.08
CA LEU A 176 -16.83 12.38 -7.46
C LEU A 176 -15.62 13.27 -7.74
N GLN A 177 -14.65 13.28 -6.84
CA GLN A 177 -13.42 14.08 -6.98
C GLN A 177 -12.62 13.67 -8.23
N SER A 178 -12.60 12.38 -8.54
CA SER A 178 -11.95 11.83 -9.75
C SER A 178 -12.78 11.99 -11.03
N GLY A 179 -13.97 12.58 -10.96
CA GLY A 179 -14.86 12.75 -12.12
C GLY A 179 -15.47 11.46 -12.66
N LEU A 180 -15.40 10.35 -11.91
CA LEU A 180 -15.97 9.05 -12.29
C LEU A 180 -17.49 9.03 -12.13
N ILE A 181 -18.03 9.84 -11.24
CA ILE A 181 -19.47 10.07 -11.08
C ILE A 181 -19.78 11.57 -11.06
N SER A 182 -21.00 11.92 -11.43
CA SER A 182 -21.53 13.28 -11.33
C SER A 182 -22.18 13.53 -9.95
N SER A 183 -22.37 14.82 -9.59
CA SER A 183 -23.13 15.19 -8.37
C SER A 183 -24.54 14.62 -8.38
N THR A 184 -25.19 14.50 -9.55
CA THR A 184 -26.52 13.88 -9.67
C THR A 184 -26.46 12.39 -9.30
N GLN A 185 -25.42 11.67 -9.73
CA GLN A 185 -25.24 10.24 -9.38
C GLN A 185 -24.92 10.09 -7.89
N LEU A 186 -24.13 10.99 -7.31
CA LEU A 186 -23.88 11.02 -5.87
C LEU A 186 -25.19 11.20 -5.09
N LYS A 187 -26.02 12.16 -5.49
CA LYS A 187 -27.34 12.39 -4.86
C LYS A 187 -28.22 11.15 -4.88
N VAL A 188 -28.28 10.42 -6.00
CA VAL A 188 -29.01 9.15 -6.07
C VAL A 188 -28.47 8.14 -5.05
N ARG A 189 -27.17 8.09 -4.82
CA ARG A 189 -26.56 7.23 -3.80
C ARG A 189 -26.92 7.67 -2.39
N ALA A 190 -26.87 8.97 -2.10
CA ALA A 190 -27.30 9.53 -0.82
C ALA A 190 -28.76 9.17 -0.52
N ASP A 191 -29.65 9.33 -1.50
CA ASP A 191 -31.08 9.00 -1.36
C ASP A 191 -31.32 7.51 -1.07
N LEU A 192 -30.55 6.61 -1.70
CA LEU A 192 -30.62 5.16 -1.43
C LEU A 192 -30.17 4.79 -0.01
N LEU A 193 -29.30 5.61 0.60
CA LEU A 193 -28.75 5.43 1.95
C LEU A 193 -29.43 6.37 2.97
N SER A 194 -30.55 7.01 2.58
CA SER A 194 -31.26 7.94 3.45
C SER A 194 -31.63 7.31 4.79
N GLY A 195 -31.54 8.08 5.87
CA GLY A 195 -31.77 7.61 7.24
C GLY A 195 -30.55 6.90 7.86
N THR A 196 -29.39 6.92 7.21
CA THR A 196 -28.11 6.51 7.78
C THR A 196 -27.17 7.69 7.88
N SER A 197 -26.27 7.68 8.85
CA SER A 197 -25.24 8.74 8.98
C SER A 197 -24.29 8.82 7.78
N TYR A 198 -24.17 7.75 7.01
CA TYR A 198 -23.37 7.74 5.79
C TYR A 198 -24.14 8.41 4.63
N GLY A 199 -25.44 8.14 4.51
CA GLY A 199 -26.29 8.84 3.53
C GLY A 199 -26.36 10.35 3.80
N ASP A 200 -26.50 10.73 5.08
CA ASP A 200 -26.49 12.14 5.50
C ASP A 200 -25.18 12.86 5.17
N TYR A 201 -24.05 12.13 5.17
CA TYR A 201 -22.74 12.66 4.78
C TYR A 201 -22.61 12.89 3.27
N LEU A 202 -23.23 12.02 2.46
CA LEU A 202 -23.17 12.13 1.00
C LEU A 202 -24.10 13.21 0.42
N ASP A 203 -25.07 13.72 1.21
CA ASP A 203 -26.08 14.70 0.81
C ASP A 203 -25.53 16.12 0.82
#